data_8595aeeda956f95bc5e6ffeb057c73a3
#
_entry.id   8595aeeda956f95bc5e6ffeb057c73a3
#
_cell.length_a   1.000
_cell.length_b   1.000
_cell.length_c   1.000
_cell.angle_alpha   90.00
_cell.angle_beta   90.00
_cell.angle_gamma   90.00
#
_symmetry.space_group_name_H-M   'P 1'
#
loop_
_entity.id
_entity.type
_entity.pdbx_description
1 polymer ?
#
loop_
_entity_poly.entity_id
_entity_poly.type
_entity_poly.pdbx_seq_one_letter_code
_entity_poly.pdbx_strand_id
1 'polypeptide(L)'
;MALEDLFRNVTKRFNDDTTAEHEPMFKCPRCQQSVPESQFQEQGKVCPNCNYHARLTAAERLRITADKNSFVEYDAGMHSADPLHFPDYAQKIERSQTQTGMRDAVITGECTIKGSRTVLIIMDSHFMMASMGSVVGEKITRAFETATEKGLPVVAFTASGGARMQEGILSLMQMAKTSGAVARHSEAGLLYLTVMADPTTGGVTASF
;
A
#
# COMPACT_ATOMS: atom_id res chain seq x y z
N MET A 1 62.15 7.47 21.93
CA MET A 1 60.73 7.25 21.51
C MET A 1 60.63 7.79 20.11
N ALA A 2 60.58 6.91 19.14
CA ALA A 2 60.64 7.25 17.72
C ALA A 2 59.28 7.73 17.25
N LEU A 3 59.30 8.69 16.32
CA LEU A 3 58.09 9.23 15.67
C LEU A 3 57.15 8.13 15.11
N GLU A 4 57.70 6.98 14.76
CA GLU A 4 56.97 5.81 14.24
C GLU A 4 56.00 5.18 15.28
N ASP A 5 56.29 5.24 16.57
CA ASP A 5 55.41 4.74 17.64
C ASP A 5 54.21 5.65 17.87
N LEU A 6 54.39 6.95 17.59
CA LEU A 6 53.30 7.95 17.64
C LEU A 6 52.30 7.75 16.51
N PHE A 7 52.77 7.48 15.29
CA PHE A 7 51.90 7.22 14.13
C PHE A 7 51.20 5.87 14.25
N ARG A 8 51.82 4.86 14.81
CA ARG A 8 51.18 3.54 15.03
C ARG A 8 50.05 3.58 16.05
N ASN A 9 50.16 4.45 17.06
CA ASN A 9 49.09 4.65 18.05
C ASN A 9 47.95 5.53 17.55
N VAL A 10 48.22 6.45 16.61
CA VAL A 10 47.22 7.27 15.97
C VAL A 10 46.40 6.44 14.96
N THR A 11 47.07 5.61 14.15
CA THR A 11 46.35 4.72 13.20
C THR A 11 45.56 3.61 13.90
N LYS A 12 45.96 3.12 15.07
CA LYS A 12 45.17 2.20 15.87
C LYS A 12 43.90 2.85 16.44
N ARG A 13 43.92 4.14 16.81
CA ARG A 13 42.75 4.85 17.30
C ARG A 13 41.72 5.17 16.19
N PHE A 14 42.16 5.25 14.94
CA PHE A 14 41.23 5.46 13.80
C PHE A 14 40.64 4.18 13.22
N ASN A 15 41.21 3.00 13.54
CA ASN A 15 40.69 1.72 13.07
C ASN A 15 39.80 0.97 14.09
N ASP A 16 39.66 1.49 15.33
CA ASP A 16 38.73 0.92 16.33
C ASP A 16 37.34 1.58 16.35
N ASP A 17 37.10 2.60 15.49
CA ASP A 17 35.75 3.08 15.17
C ASP A 17 35.17 2.28 13.97
N THR A 18 35.15 0.96 14.08
CA THR A 18 34.09 0.21 13.41
C THR A 18 32.82 0.62 14.11
N THR A 19 32.14 1.65 13.56
CA THR A 19 30.71 1.85 13.78
C THR A 19 30.04 0.53 13.46
N ALA A 20 29.78 -0.26 14.49
CA ALA A 20 28.81 -1.33 14.39
C ALA A 20 27.55 -0.63 13.90
N GLU A 21 27.20 -0.80 12.64
CA GLU A 21 25.93 -0.34 12.11
C GLU A 21 24.87 -0.98 12.98
N HIS A 22 24.33 -0.23 13.94
CA HIS A 22 23.27 -0.71 14.78
C HIS A 22 22.09 -1.00 13.85
N GLU A 23 21.81 -2.27 13.67
CA GLU A 23 20.65 -2.71 12.92
C GLU A 23 19.42 -1.95 13.43
N PRO A 24 18.63 -1.30 12.54
CA PRO A 24 17.45 -0.59 12.97
C PRO A 24 16.48 -1.52 13.67
N MET A 25 15.88 -1.05 14.77
CA MET A 25 14.99 -1.82 15.61
C MET A 25 13.55 -1.32 15.47
N PHE A 26 12.62 -2.22 15.18
CA PHE A 26 11.18 -1.96 15.27
C PHE A 26 10.71 -2.13 16.72
N LYS A 27 10.12 -1.10 17.31
CA LYS A 27 9.46 -1.17 18.60
C LYS A 27 7.97 -1.45 18.42
N CYS A 28 7.52 -2.63 18.86
CA CYS A 28 6.11 -3.02 18.72
C CYS A 28 5.19 -2.12 19.55
N PRO A 29 4.16 -1.49 18.97
CA PRO A 29 3.25 -0.61 19.70
C PRO A 29 2.36 -1.36 20.69
N ARG A 30 2.16 -2.67 20.51
CA ARG A 30 1.31 -3.49 21.36
C ARG A 30 2.06 -4.03 22.59
N CYS A 31 3.19 -4.69 22.40
CA CYS A 31 3.94 -5.32 23.51
C CYS A 31 5.16 -4.52 23.95
N GLN A 32 5.50 -3.41 23.29
CA GLN A 32 6.66 -2.54 23.57
C GLN A 32 8.03 -3.19 23.44
N GLN A 33 8.10 -4.45 23.00
CA GLN A 33 9.36 -5.13 22.74
C GLN A 33 9.98 -4.62 21.44
N SER A 34 11.30 -4.53 21.42
CA SER A 34 12.08 -4.19 20.24
C SER A 34 12.54 -5.47 19.55
N VAL A 35 12.41 -5.51 18.23
CA VAL A 35 12.85 -6.61 17.36
C VAL A 35 13.67 -6.02 16.21
N PRO A 36 14.67 -6.77 15.67
CA PRO A 36 15.39 -6.31 14.48
C PRO A 36 14.43 -6.01 13.33
N GLU A 37 14.64 -4.87 12.66
CA GLU A 37 13.77 -4.46 11.54
C GLU A 37 13.81 -5.49 10.40
N SER A 38 14.96 -6.10 10.12
CA SER A 38 15.09 -7.16 9.12
C SER A 38 14.19 -8.35 9.42
N GLN A 39 14.24 -8.87 10.66
CA GLN A 39 13.40 -9.97 11.10
C GLN A 39 11.91 -9.63 11.03
N PHE A 40 11.54 -8.41 11.42
CA PHE A 40 10.16 -7.94 11.34
C PHE A 40 9.65 -7.88 9.90
N GLN A 41 10.48 -7.40 8.97
CA GLN A 41 10.16 -7.34 7.54
C GLN A 41 10.04 -8.74 6.92
N GLU A 42 10.96 -9.66 7.23
CA GLU A 42 10.92 -11.05 6.75
C GLU A 42 9.67 -11.79 7.19
N GLN A 43 9.17 -11.50 8.39
CA GLN A 43 7.92 -12.07 8.94
C GLN A 43 6.67 -11.35 8.46
N GLY A 44 6.75 -10.52 7.40
CA GLY A 44 5.60 -9.81 6.84
C GLY A 44 5.02 -8.76 7.80
N LYS A 45 5.87 -8.12 8.59
CA LYS A 45 5.52 -7.12 9.61
C LYS A 45 4.61 -7.66 10.72
N VAL A 46 4.81 -8.92 11.09
CA VAL A 46 4.16 -9.53 12.25
C VAL A 46 5.15 -9.57 13.42
N CYS A 47 4.74 -9.05 14.57
CA CYS A 47 5.58 -9.06 15.77
C CYS A 47 5.75 -10.50 16.28
N PRO A 48 7.00 -11.01 16.39
CA PRO A 48 7.24 -12.38 16.85
C PRO A 48 6.83 -12.61 18.32
N ASN A 49 6.75 -11.54 19.11
CA ASN A 49 6.47 -11.67 20.54
C ASN A 49 4.98 -11.70 20.89
N CYS A 50 4.13 -11.00 20.11
CA CYS A 50 2.71 -10.84 20.45
C CYS A 50 1.76 -10.99 19.27
N ASN A 51 2.24 -11.35 18.09
CA ASN A 51 1.47 -11.46 16.85
C ASN A 51 0.72 -10.17 16.48
N TYR A 52 1.28 -9.00 16.83
CA TYR A 52 0.77 -7.73 16.31
C TYR A 52 1.12 -7.63 14.82
N HIS A 53 0.13 -7.36 13.98
CA HIS A 53 0.29 -7.13 12.55
C HIS A 53 0.38 -5.63 12.28
N ALA A 54 1.50 -5.15 11.77
CA ALA A 54 1.60 -3.78 11.29
C ALA A 54 1.04 -3.65 9.87
N ARG A 55 0.69 -2.41 9.48
CA ARG A 55 0.17 -2.12 8.15
C ARG A 55 1.24 -2.34 7.09
N LEU A 56 0.86 -3.04 6.02
CA LEU A 56 1.69 -3.21 4.84
C LEU A 56 1.43 -2.08 3.85
N THR A 57 2.48 -1.63 3.18
CA THR A 57 2.34 -0.80 1.99
C THR A 57 1.79 -1.61 0.82
N ALA A 58 1.28 -0.92 -0.22
CA ALA A 58 0.82 -1.59 -1.44
C ALA A 58 1.92 -2.42 -2.09
N ALA A 59 3.15 -1.92 -2.13
CA ALA A 59 4.30 -2.63 -2.69
C ALA A 59 4.65 -3.91 -1.90
N GLU A 60 4.63 -3.84 -0.57
CA GLU A 60 4.85 -5.02 0.28
C GLU A 60 3.74 -6.06 0.12
N ARG A 61 2.48 -5.61 0.07
CA ARG A 61 1.33 -6.50 -0.16
C ARG A 61 1.43 -7.18 -1.53
N LEU A 62 1.77 -6.42 -2.57
CA LEU A 62 1.99 -6.95 -3.91
C LEU A 62 3.05 -8.04 -3.92
N ARG A 63 4.22 -7.77 -3.29
CA ARG A 63 5.36 -8.70 -3.24
C ARG A 63 5.02 -10.04 -2.59
N ILE A 64 4.16 -10.07 -1.57
CA ILE A 64 3.79 -11.31 -0.87
C ILE A 64 2.58 -12.02 -1.49
N THR A 65 1.87 -11.38 -2.42
CA THR A 65 0.63 -11.90 -3.01
C THR A 65 0.82 -12.39 -4.43
N ALA A 66 1.40 -11.56 -5.30
CA ALA A 66 1.57 -11.88 -6.71
C ALA A 66 2.83 -12.72 -6.97
N ASP A 67 2.78 -13.53 -8.01
CA ASP A 67 3.95 -14.23 -8.50
C ASP A 67 5.00 -13.21 -8.98
N LYS A 68 6.28 -13.55 -8.80
CA LYS A 68 7.38 -12.64 -9.11
C LYS A 68 7.33 -12.19 -10.57
N ASN A 69 7.42 -10.87 -10.80
CA ASN A 69 7.42 -10.21 -12.10
C ASN A 69 6.16 -10.42 -12.96
N SER A 70 5.03 -10.84 -12.35
CA SER A 70 3.78 -11.04 -13.09
C SER A 70 2.87 -9.81 -13.13
N PHE A 71 3.08 -8.83 -12.26
CA PHE A 71 2.17 -7.69 -12.14
C PHE A 71 2.38 -6.65 -13.24
N VAL A 72 1.27 -6.29 -13.90
CA VAL A 72 1.19 -5.22 -14.90
C VAL A 72 0.16 -4.21 -14.40
N GLU A 73 0.63 -3.03 -13.98
CA GLU A 73 -0.22 -1.99 -13.42
C GLU A 73 -1.13 -1.37 -14.48
N TYR A 74 -2.40 -1.16 -14.11
CA TYR A 74 -3.38 -0.40 -14.88
C TYR A 74 -3.40 1.05 -14.43
N ASP A 75 -3.57 1.99 -15.38
CA ASP A 75 -3.75 3.41 -15.09
C ASP A 75 -2.67 4.00 -14.13
N ALA A 76 -1.42 3.56 -14.25
CA ALA A 76 -0.31 3.95 -13.37
C ALA A 76 -0.09 5.47 -13.29
N GLY A 77 -0.43 6.22 -14.35
CA GLY A 77 -0.30 7.68 -14.42
C GLY A 77 -1.48 8.46 -13.82
N MET A 78 -2.57 7.79 -13.43
CA MET A 78 -3.78 8.46 -12.95
C MET A 78 -3.56 9.08 -11.57
N HIS A 79 -3.90 10.36 -11.43
CA HIS A 79 -3.74 11.13 -10.19
C HIS A 79 -4.91 12.10 -10.01
N SER A 80 -5.16 12.56 -8.77
CA SER A 80 -6.22 13.53 -8.50
C SER A 80 -5.92 14.88 -9.14
N ALA A 81 -6.95 15.48 -9.74
CA ALA A 81 -6.89 16.80 -10.38
C ALA A 81 -7.44 17.92 -9.48
N ASP A 82 -7.71 17.66 -8.18
CA ASP A 82 -8.35 18.59 -7.26
C ASP A 82 -9.61 19.26 -7.87
N PRO A 83 -10.65 18.49 -8.16
CA PRO A 83 -11.78 18.93 -8.99
C PRO A 83 -12.61 20.05 -8.36
N LEU A 84 -12.49 20.26 -7.04
CA LEU A 84 -13.24 21.28 -6.30
C LEU A 84 -12.34 22.45 -5.83
N HIS A 85 -11.07 22.45 -6.15
CA HIS A 85 -10.09 23.44 -5.67
C HIS A 85 -10.16 23.63 -4.16
N PHE A 86 -10.17 22.48 -3.43
CA PHE A 86 -10.30 22.50 -1.97
C PHE A 86 -9.02 23.06 -1.33
N PRO A 87 -9.12 23.94 -0.32
CA PRO A 87 -7.96 24.54 0.34
C PRO A 87 -6.94 23.49 0.79
N ASP A 88 -5.66 23.69 0.47
CA ASP A 88 -4.52 22.84 0.82
C ASP A 88 -4.56 21.39 0.28
N TYR A 89 -5.53 21.04 -0.57
CA TYR A 89 -5.67 19.67 -1.06
C TYR A 89 -4.55 19.27 -2.02
N ALA A 90 -4.21 20.14 -2.95
CA ALA A 90 -3.11 19.90 -3.89
C ALA A 90 -1.78 19.64 -3.15
N GLN A 91 -1.47 20.43 -2.10
CA GLN A 91 -0.27 20.24 -1.28
C GLN A 91 -0.31 18.93 -0.48
N LYS A 92 -1.49 18.51 0.00
CA LYS A 92 -1.66 17.23 0.68
C LYS A 92 -1.43 16.04 -0.26
N ILE A 93 -1.92 16.13 -1.50
CA ILE A 93 -1.68 15.13 -2.54
C ILE A 93 -0.18 15.03 -2.81
N GLU A 94 0.48 16.14 -3.13
CA GLU A 94 1.93 16.18 -3.43
C GLU A 94 2.77 15.60 -2.28
N ARG A 95 2.45 15.97 -1.04
CA ARG A 95 3.10 15.41 0.15
C ARG A 95 2.91 13.90 0.23
N SER A 96 1.69 13.41 0.04
CA SER A 96 1.39 11.98 0.08
C SER A 96 2.10 11.22 -1.04
N GLN A 97 2.16 11.78 -2.24
CA GLN A 97 2.90 11.21 -3.37
C GLN A 97 4.40 11.10 -3.07
N THR A 98 4.99 12.15 -2.50
CA THR A 98 6.40 12.17 -2.11
C THR A 98 6.71 11.15 -1.01
N GLN A 99 5.82 11.02 -0.01
CA GLN A 99 6.02 10.11 1.12
C GLN A 99 5.83 8.63 0.74
N THR A 100 4.90 8.32 -0.15
CA THR A 100 4.53 6.93 -0.47
C THR A 100 5.09 6.44 -1.80
N GLY A 101 5.52 7.33 -2.68
CA GLY A 101 5.89 7.02 -4.06
C GLY A 101 4.69 6.67 -4.96
N MET A 102 3.46 6.71 -4.43
CA MET A 102 2.23 6.37 -5.16
C MET A 102 1.60 7.62 -5.78
N ARG A 103 0.85 7.45 -6.87
CA ARG A 103 0.08 8.53 -7.50
C ARG A 103 -1.23 8.83 -6.78
N ASP A 104 -1.88 7.80 -6.23
CA ASP A 104 -3.05 7.88 -5.34
C ASP A 104 -3.13 6.61 -4.48
N ALA A 105 -4.12 6.48 -3.63
CA ALA A 105 -4.23 5.51 -2.54
C ALA A 105 -4.53 4.06 -2.98
N VAL A 106 -4.46 3.73 -4.26
CA VAL A 106 -4.71 2.40 -4.79
C VAL A 106 -3.81 2.09 -5.98
N ILE A 107 -3.33 0.85 -6.05
CA ILE A 107 -2.78 0.25 -7.26
C ILE A 107 -3.73 -0.82 -7.77
N THR A 108 -3.88 -0.92 -9.09
CA THR A 108 -4.71 -1.92 -9.76
C THR A 108 -3.92 -2.50 -10.93
N GLY A 109 -4.11 -3.77 -11.21
CA GLY A 109 -3.40 -4.40 -12.33
C GLY A 109 -3.72 -5.87 -12.47
N GLU A 110 -3.20 -6.48 -13.52
CA GLU A 110 -3.26 -7.91 -13.76
C GLU A 110 -1.99 -8.59 -13.26
N CYS A 111 -2.12 -9.75 -12.64
CA CYS A 111 -1.00 -10.58 -12.21
C CYS A 111 -1.36 -12.06 -12.26
N THR A 112 -0.41 -12.91 -11.89
CA THR A 112 -0.71 -14.29 -11.51
C THR A 112 -0.54 -14.46 -9.99
N ILE A 113 -1.37 -15.31 -9.40
CA ILE A 113 -1.27 -15.78 -8.03
C ILE A 113 -1.20 -17.30 -8.09
N LYS A 114 -0.06 -17.88 -7.77
CA LYS A 114 0.23 -19.32 -7.92
C LYS A 114 -0.12 -19.82 -9.34
N GLY A 115 0.26 -19.05 -10.36
CA GLY A 115 0.01 -19.35 -11.77
C GLY A 115 -1.40 -19.00 -12.28
N SER A 116 -2.35 -18.65 -11.42
CA SER A 116 -3.71 -18.27 -11.84
C SER A 116 -3.80 -16.78 -12.15
N ARG A 117 -4.23 -16.44 -13.37
CA ARG A 117 -4.41 -15.03 -13.78
C ARG A 117 -5.52 -14.37 -12.97
N THR A 118 -5.27 -13.16 -12.51
CA THR A 118 -6.14 -12.44 -11.58
C THR A 118 -5.98 -10.94 -11.79
N VAL A 119 -7.06 -10.17 -11.65
CA VAL A 119 -6.96 -8.72 -11.48
C VAL A 119 -6.83 -8.43 -9.99
N LEU A 120 -5.81 -7.68 -9.64
CA LEU A 120 -5.44 -7.37 -8.26
C LEU A 120 -5.69 -5.89 -7.98
N ILE A 121 -6.34 -5.60 -6.85
CA ILE A 121 -6.62 -4.26 -6.33
C ILE A 121 -5.98 -4.18 -4.95
N ILE A 122 -5.11 -3.20 -4.71
CA ILE A 122 -4.49 -3.01 -3.40
C ILE A 122 -4.60 -1.53 -2.99
N MET A 123 -5.36 -1.27 -1.94
CA MET A 123 -5.44 0.05 -1.31
C MET A 123 -4.33 0.21 -0.27
N ASP A 124 -3.81 1.42 -0.13
CA ASP A 124 -2.71 1.73 0.79
C ASP A 124 -3.06 2.87 1.74
N SER A 125 -3.20 2.55 3.02
CA SER A 125 -3.58 3.51 4.06
C SER A 125 -2.48 4.55 4.38
N HIS A 126 -1.26 4.37 3.88
CA HIS A 126 -0.20 5.37 4.03
C HIS A 126 -0.45 6.60 3.14
N PHE A 127 -1.21 6.45 2.04
CA PHE A 127 -1.65 7.57 1.22
C PHE A 127 -3.00 8.10 1.75
N MET A 128 -3.02 9.20 2.48
CA MET A 128 -4.22 9.87 3.00
C MET A 128 -5.24 8.91 3.64
N MET A 129 -4.77 7.92 4.43
CA MET A 129 -5.60 6.86 5.04
C MET A 129 -6.39 6.04 4.03
N ALA A 130 -5.92 5.93 2.80
CA ALA A 130 -6.61 5.31 1.67
C ALA A 130 -8.04 5.84 1.48
N SER A 131 -8.26 7.13 1.74
CA SER A 131 -9.57 7.74 1.55
C SER A 131 -10.00 7.63 0.09
N MET A 132 -11.25 7.24 -0.12
CA MET A 132 -11.82 6.99 -1.43
C MET A 132 -12.17 8.30 -2.13
N GLY A 133 -11.31 8.72 -3.05
CA GLY A 133 -11.53 9.84 -3.96
C GLY A 133 -11.88 9.37 -5.37
N SER A 134 -12.01 10.32 -6.30
CA SER A 134 -12.37 10.07 -7.71
C SER A 134 -11.39 9.11 -8.39
N VAL A 135 -10.08 9.25 -8.16
CA VAL A 135 -9.05 8.36 -8.71
C VAL A 135 -9.18 6.95 -8.17
N VAL A 136 -9.36 6.80 -6.86
CA VAL A 136 -9.52 5.48 -6.24
C VAL A 136 -10.73 4.76 -6.82
N GLY A 137 -11.89 5.44 -6.86
CA GLY A 137 -13.10 4.85 -7.42
C GLY A 137 -12.99 4.54 -8.91
N GLU A 138 -12.34 5.41 -9.71
CA GLU A 138 -12.11 5.17 -11.13
C GLU A 138 -11.23 3.97 -11.38
N LYS A 139 -10.06 3.89 -10.73
CA LYS A 139 -9.14 2.75 -10.89
C LYS A 139 -9.80 1.42 -10.50
N ILE A 140 -10.55 1.40 -9.39
CA ILE A 140 -11.27 0.21 -8.95
C ILE A 140 -12.35 -0.18 -9.97
N THR A 141 -13.15 0.77 -10.44
CA THR A 141 -14.18 0.53 -11.44
C THR A 141 -13.59 -0.07 -12.72
N ARG A 142 -12.54 0.54 -13.27
CA ARG A 142 -11.86 0.04 -14.48
C ARG A 142 -11.23 -1.33 -14.27
N ALA A 143 -10.71 -1.61 -13.08
CA ALA A 143 -10.18 -2.92 -12.75
C ALA A 143 -11.26 -4.01 -12.83
N PHE A 144 -12.45 -3.76 -12.27
CA PHE A 144 -13.58 -4.67 -12.38
C PHE A 144 -14.11 -4.81 -13.81
N GLU A 145 -14.21 -3.70 -14.55
CA GLU A 145 -14.65 -3.71 -15.96
C GLU A 145 -13.68 -4.53 -16.81
N THR A 146 -12.37 -4.27 -16.68
CA THR A 146 -11.32 -5.04 -17.38
C THR A 146 -11.34 -6.52 -17.00
N ALA A 147 -11.53 -6.83 -15.71
CA ALA A 147 -11.63 -8.20 -15.23
C ALA A 147 -12.86 -8.90 -15.84
N THR A 148 -14.00 -8.22 -15.90
CA THR A 148 -15.24 -8.75 -16.48
C THR A 148 -15.09 -9.02 -17.97
N GLU A 149 -14.52 -8.09 -18.73
CA GLU A 149 -14.24 -8.25 -20.17
C GLU A 149 -13.30 -9.41 -20.47
N LYS A 150 -12.28 -9.62 -19.61
CA LYS A 150 -11.28 -10.69 -19.76
C LYS A 150 -11.71 -12.04 -19.16
N GLY A 151 -12.85 -12.08 -18.46
CA GLY A 151 -13.30 -13.28 -17.73
C GLY A 151 -12.36 -13.68 -16.60
N LEU A 152 -11.74 -12.70 -15.92
CA LEU A 152 -10.77 -12.94 -14.84
C LEU A 152 -11.39 -12.71 -13.46
N PRO A 153 -10.96 -13.46 -12.42
CA PRO A 153 -11.33 -13.17 -11.04
C PRO A 153 -10.70 -11.85 -10.58
N VAL A 154 -11.30 -11.23 -9.57
CA VAL A 154 -10.76 -10.06 -8.87
C VAL A 154 -10.40 -10.43 -7.44
N VAL A 155 -9.19 -10.03 -7.01
CA VAL A 155 -8.78 -10.06 -5.60
C VAL A 155 -8.51 -8.64 -5.16
N ALA A 156 -9.20 -8.18 -4.10
CA ALA A 156 -9.03 -6.83 -3.56
C ALA A 156 -8.55 -6.86 -2.11
N PHE A 157 -7.47 -6.13 -1.82
CA PHE A 157 -7.07 -5.78 -0.46
C PHE A 157 -7.59 -4.37 -0.17
N THR A 158 -8.64 -4.29 0.64
CA THR A 158 -9.26 -3.02 0.99
C THR A 158 -8.61 -2.44 2.25
N ALA A 159 -8.35 -1.14 2.20
CA ALA A 159 -7.93 -0.35 3.36
C ALA A 159 -8.45 1.07 3.13
N SER A 160 -9.27 1.61 4.01
CA SER A 160 -9.81 2.96 3.81
C SER A 160 -10.31 3.60 5.09
N GLY A 161 -9.94 4.86 5.29
CA GLY A 161 -10.52 5.74 6.31
C GLY A 161 -11.89 6.32 5.94
N GLY A 162 -12.42 6.02 4.75
CA GLY A 162 -13.72 6.49 4.26
C GLY A 162 -13.64 7.37 3.02
N ALA A 163 -14.69 8.16 2.76
CA ALA A 163 -14.76 9.10 1.64
C ALA A 163 -13.72 10.21 1.78
N ARG A 164 -13.13 10.64 0.65
CA ARG A 164 -12.17 11.75 0.59
C ARG A 164 -12.91 13.08 0.71
N MET A 165 -12.91 13.68 1.91
CA MET A 165 -13.67 14.88 2.22
C MET A 165 -13.36 16.06 1.28
N GLN A 166 -12.11 16.19 0.82
CA GLN A 166 -11.67 17.25 -0.07
C GLN A 166 -12.34 17.19 -1.47
N GLU A 167 -12.85 16.05 -1.85
CA GLU A 167 -13.59 15.87 -3.11
C GLU A 167 -15.12 15.88 -2.92
N GLY A 168 -15.61 16.17 -1.72
CA GLY A 168 -17.02 16.37 -1.42
C GLY A 168 -17.91 15.26 -1.94
N ILE A 169 -19.00 15.63 -2.64
CA ILE A 169 -19.97 14.68 -3.19
C ILE A 169 -19.36 13.72 -4.24
N LEU A 170 -18.30 14.12 -4.93
CA LEU A 170 -17.64 13.27 -5.92
C LEU A 170 -17.07 12.00 -5.28
N SER A 171 -16.54 12.11 -4.05
CA SER A 171 -16.06 10.96 -3.32
C SER A 171 -17.18 10.00 -2.90
N LEU A 172 -18.35 10.51 -2.52
CA LEU A 172 -19.51 9.67 -2.20
C LEU A 172 -20.04 8.93 -3.43
N MET A 173 -20.06 9.59 -4.60
CA MET A 173 -20.49 8.97 -5.86
C MET A 173 -19.60 7.83 -6.32
N GLN A 174 -18.33 7.77 -5.84
CA GLN A 174 -17.45 6.65 -6.15
C GLN A 174 -17.96 5.33 -5.57
N MET A 175 -18.62 5.37 -4.39
CA MET A 175 -19.20 4.16 -3.79
C MET A 175 -20.28 3.55 -4.68
N ALA A 176 -21.19 4.36 -5.22
CA ALA A 176 -22.22 3.89 -6.16
C ALA A 176 -21.59 3.32 -7.45
N LYS A 177 -20.53 3.98 -7.94
CA LYS A 177 -19.83 3.57 -9.16
C LYS A 177 -19.14 2.23 -9.02
N THR A 178 -18.39 2.02 -7.92
CA THR A 178 -17.71 0.75 -7.63
C THR A 178 -18.71 -0.36 -7.37
N SER A 179 -19.78 -0.12 -6.60
CA SER A 179 -20.86 -1.10 -6.39
C SER A 179 -21.49 -1.58 -7.71
N GLY A 180 -21.73 -0.66 -8.65
CA GLY A 180 -22.23 -1.00 -9.97
C GLY A 180 -21.28 -1.87 -10.80
N ALA A 181 -19.96 -1.63 -10.67
CA ALA A 181 -18.95 -2.45 -11.35
C ALA A 181 -18.85 -3.86 -10.73
N VAL A 182 -18.89 -3.97 -9.40
CA VAL A 182 -18.94 -5.25 -8.68
C VAL A 182 -20.18 -6.04 -9.06
N ALA A 183 -21.37 -5.39 -9.14
CA ALA A 183 -22.60 -6.04 -9.54
C ALA A 183 -22.48 -6.67 -10.95
N ARG A 184 -21.99 -5.93 -11.94
CA ARG A 184 -21.78 -6.45 -13.31
C ARG A 184 -20.78 -7.62 -13.34
N HIS A 185 -19.71 -7.54 -12.54
CA HIS A 185 -18.75 -8.63 -12.41
C HIS A 185 -19.37 -9.90 -11.82
N SER A 186 -20.21 -9.74 -10.79
CA SER A 186 -20.97 -10.83 -10.17
C SER A 186 -22.01 -11.44 -11.13
N GLU A 187 -22.76 -10.59 -11.88
CA GLU A 187 -23.71 -11.04 -12.90
C GLU A 187 -23.06 -11.84 -14.02
N ALA A 188 -21.79 -11.56 -14.34
CA ALA A 188 -20.99 -12.35 -15.26
C ALA A 188 -20.53 -13.71 -14.69
N GLY A 189 -20.89 -14.03 -13.43
CA GLY A 189 -20.53 -15.29 -12.76
C GLY A 189 -19.04 -15.39 -12.38
N LEU A 190 -18.35 -14.27 -12.26
CA LEU A 190 -16.92 -14.23 -11.97
C LEU A 190 -16.63 -14.09 -10.48
N LEU A 191 -15.53 -14.71 -10.04
CA LEU A 191 -15.11 -14.68 -8.64
C LEU A 191 -14.62 -13.30 -8.25
N TYR A 192 -15.13 -12.76 -7.16
CA TYR A 192 -14.59 -11.64 -6.43
C TYR A 192 -14.24 -12.07 -5.00
N LEU A 193 -13.00 -11.80 -4.58
CA LEU A 193 -12.51 -12.08 -3.24
C LEU A 193 -11.96 -10.77 -2.64
N THR A 194 -12.55 -10.35 -1.52
CA THR A 194 -12.06 -9.19 -0.75
C THR A 194 -11.34 -9.62 0.52
N VAL A 195 -10.22 -8.98 0.81
CA VAL A 195 -9.45 -9.10 2.05
C VAL A 195 -9.49 -7.75 2.75
N MET A 196 -10.30 -7.62 3.77
CA MET A 196 -10.43 -6.38 4.53
C MET A 196 -9.24 -6.21 5.48
N ALA A 197 -8.45 -5.14 5.26
CA ALA A 197 -7.35 -4.75 6.13
C ALA A 197 -7.74 -3.59 7.06
N ASP A 198 -6.93 -3.34 8.07
CA ASP A 198 -7.12 -2.20 8.99
C ASP A 198 -6.50 -0.90 8.43
N PRO A 199 -7.29 0.20 8.35
CA PRO A 199 -8.73 0.30 8.58
C PRO A 199 -9.53 -0.02 7.30
N THR A 200 -10.72 -0.62 7.43
CA THR A 200 -11.72 -0.64 6.35
C THR A 200 -13.05 -0.13 6.92
N THR A 201 -13.42 1.10 6.57
CA THR A 201 -14.61 1.77 7.11
C THR A 201 -15.88 1.39 6.34
N GLY A 202 -17.05 1.67 6.97
CA GLY A 202 -18.35 1.21 6.49
C GLY A 202 -18.69 1.56 5.04
N GLY A 203 -18.30 2.75 4.54
CA GLY A 203 -18.57 3.15 3.15
C GLY A 203 -17.88 2.25 2.12
N VAL A 204 -16.61 1.87 2.38
CA VAL A 204 -15.88 0.93 1.51
C VAL A 204 -16.42 -0.47 1.66
N THR A 205 -16.62 -0.96 2.88
CA THR A 205 -17.20 -2.29 3.14
C THR A 205 -18.58 -2.49 2.47
N ALA A 206 -19.37 -1.41 2.33
CA ALA A 206 -20.70 -1.46 1.71
C ALA A 206 -20.66 -1.31 0.18
N SER A 207 -19.54 -0.93 -0.43
CA SER A 207 -19.45 -0.63 -1.85
C SER A 207 -18.68 -1.68 -2.67
N PHE A 208 -17.65 -2.29 -2.09
CA PHE A 208 -16.88 -3.37 -2.75
C PHE A 208 -16.06 -4.19 -1.76
#